data_c20727f8cb0372e7892d2baad8c41234
#
_entry.id   c20727f8cb0372e7892d2baad8c41234
#
_cell.length_a   1.000
_cell.length_b   1.000
_cell.length_c   1.000
_cell.angle_alpha   90.00
_cell.angle_beta   90.00
_cell.angle_gamma   90.00
#
_symmetry.space_group_name_H-M   'P 1'
#
loop_
_entity.id
_entity.type
_entity.pdbx_description
1 polymer ?
#
loop_
_entity_poly.entity_id
_entity_poly.type
_entity_poly.pdbx_seq_one_letter_code
_entity_poly.pdbx_strand_id
1 'polypeptide(L)'
;AAAGSRGAGSAATADTAAVELGAGLGLGGMVTARLGARHVAITDSTPTAAARNVDANSLGNAHVSELWWRRAAWRRAPRKDGDESESDIDDEETTVPTAEDAVKPLLASLPNGRAPHMIIGSDICYSQGKQEMQMLADTVSAMCEPGRTVVYVVFEDRGDCCWGTLNHFWTAAEGAGLFGDPTPIEDIEIGGKRRSGPGRHNDSERLLLRLTKRAAS
;
A
#
# COMPACT_ATOMS: atom_id res chain seq x y z
N ALA A 1 -37.16 23.42 -19.50
CA ALA A 1 -36.22 23.60 -18.42
C ALA A 1 -35.96 22.23 -17.79
N ALA A 2 -34.84 21.58 -18.15
CA ALA A 2 -34.40 20.30 -17.57
C ALA A 2 -33.44 20.63 -16.43
N ALA A 3 -33.85 20.36 -15.19
CA ALA A 3 -32.98 20.42 -14.03
C ALA A 3 -32.08 19.18 -14.03
N GLY A 4 -30.80 19.40 -14.38
CA GLY A 4 -29.79 18.37 -14.31
C GLY A 4 -29.55 17.99 -12.84
N SER A 5 -29.79 16.73 -12.51
CA SER A 5 -29.41 16.12 -11.23
C SER A 5 -27.87 16.14 -11.13
N ARG A 6 -27.33 17.04 -10.34
CA ARG A 6 -25.93 16.99 -9.93
C ARG A 6 -25.78 15.81 -8.95
N GLY A 7 -25.06 14.81 -9.38
CA GLY A 7 -24.87 13.57 -8.64
C GLY A 7 -24.28 13.81 -7.24
N ALA A 8 -24.78 13.05 -6.29
CA ALA A 8 -24.42 13.02 -4.86
C ALA A 8 -23.00 12.45 -4.57
N GLY A 9 -22.02 12.71 -5.44
CA GLY A 9 -20.66 12.17 -5.32
C GLY A 9 -19.63 13.10 -4.65
N SER A 10 -19.98 14.38 -4.40
CA SER A 10 -18.97 15.40 -4.08
C SER A 10 -18.69 15.62 -2.57
N ALA A 11 -19.57 15.17 -1.68
CA ALA A 11 -19.41 15.47 -0.25
C ALA A 11 -18.54 14.46 0.52
N ALA A 12 -18.38 13.24 0.01
CA ALA A 12 -17.67 12.16 0.70
C ALA A 12 -16.13 12.23 0.55
N THR A 13 -15.61 12.99 -0.41
CA THR A 13 -14.16 13.06 -0.69
C THR A 13 -13.45 14.16 0.10
N ALA A 14 -14.16 15.20 0.55
CA ALA A 14 -13.57 16.38 1.18
C ALA A 14 -12.85 16.13 2.52
N ASP A 15 -13.13 15.03 3.21
CA ASP A 15 -12.47 14.62 4.46
C ASP A 15 -11.63 13.32 4.31
N THR A 16 -11.47 12.81 3.11
CA THR A 16 -10.78 11.55 2.88
C THR A 16 -9.27 11.69 3.03
N ALA A 17 -8.71 10.94 3.97
CA ALA A 17 -7.27 10.71 4.08
C ALA A 17 -6.91 9.37 3.43
N ALA A 18 -5.85 9.35 2.63
CA ALA A 18 -5.35 8.15 1.97
C ALA A 18 -3.86 7.95 2.19
N VAL A 19 -3.42 6.69 2.14
CA VAL A 19 -1.99 6.31 2.16
C VAL A 19 -1.71 5.44 0.95
N GLU A 20 -0.66 5.73 0.20
CA GLU A 20 -0.11 4.86 -0.83
C GLU A 20 1.15 4.18 -0.30
N LEU A 21 1.22 2.85 -0.43
CA LEU A 21 2.35 2.01 -0.02
C LEU A 21 3.15 1.57 -1.22
N GLY A 22 4.48 1.59 -1.10
CA GLY A 22 5.39 1.17 -2.15
C GLY A 22 5.17 1.97 -3.44
N ALA A 23 5.07 3.28 -3.29
CA ALA A 23 4.55 4.18 -4.32
C ALA A 23 5.43 4.28 -5.58
N GLY A 24 6.72 3.95 -5.48
CA GLY A 24 7.66 4.11 -6.59
C GLY A 24 7.65 5.55 -7.13
N LEU A 25 6.93 5.79 -8.21
CA LEU A 25 6.78 7.13 -8.80
C LEU A 25 5.65 7.97 -8.16
N GLY A 26 4.81 7.39 -7.30
CA GLY A 26 3.72 8.07 -6.61
C GLY A 26 2.46 8.28 -7.43
N LEU A 27 2.27 7.51 -8.51
CA LEU A 27 1.16 7.75 -9.44
C LEU A 27 -0.21 7.57 -8.79
N GLY A 28 -0.41 6.50 -8.01
CA GLY A 28 -1.69 6.20 -7.37
C GLY A 28 -2.09 7.28 -6.37
N GLY A 29 -1.14 7.71 -5.53
CA GLY A 29 -1.36 8.79 -4.55
C GLY A 29 -1.62 10.14 -5.22
N MET A 30 -0.87 10.48 -6.27
CA MET A 30 -1.10 11.72 -7.01
C MET A 30 -2.48 11.73 -7.68
N VAL A 31 -2.91 10.62 -8.27
CA VAL A 31 -4.27 10.48 -8.83
C VAL A 31 -5.31 10.64 -7.72
N THR A 32 -5.11 10.00 -6.58
CA THR A 32 -6.00 10.10 -5.42
C THR A 32 -6.11 11.54 -4.92
N ALA A 33 -5.00 12.28 -4.88
CA ALA A 33 -4.97 13.69 -4.53
C ALA A 33 -5.74 14.55 -5.54
N ARG A 34 -5.58 14.30 -6.84
CA ARG A 34 -6.30 14.98 -7.92
C ARG A 34 -7.80 14.69 -7.91
N LEU A 35 -8.22 13.51 -7.47
CA LEU A 35 -9.62 13.12 -7.33
C LEU A 35 -10.29 13.75 -6.11
N GLY A 36 -9.57 14.55 -5.31
CA GLY A 36 -10.14 15.36 -4.24
C GLY A 36 -9.98 14.76 -2.84
N ALA A 37 -9.14 13.76 -2.62
CA ALA A 37 -8.75 13.37 -1.28
C ALA A 37 -8.09 14.56 -0.58
N ARG A 38 -8.50 14.83 0.67
CA ARG A 38 -8.03 16.01 1.41
C ARG A 38 -6.56 15.90 1.82
N HIS A 39 -6.11 14.71 2.09
CA HIS A 39 -4.74 14.42 2.51
C HIS A 39 -4.29 13.08 1.95
N VAL A 40 -3.17 13.06 1.26
CA VAL A 40 -2.60 11.82 0.73
C VAL A 40 -1.15 11.69 1.18
N ALA A 41 -0.85 10.64 1.93
CA ALA A 41 0.53 10.27 2.25
C ALA A 41 1.01 9.24 1.22
N ILE A 42 2.04 9.61 0.47
CA ILE A 42 2.67 8.76 -0.55
C ILE A 42 3.95 8.19 0.07
N THR A 43 4.01 6.86 0.23
CA THR A 43 5.11 6.25 0.98
C THR A 43 5.87 5.22 0.16
N ASP A 44 7.19 5.23 0.34
CA ASP A 44 8.12 4.28 -0.29
C ASP A 44 9.37 4.14 0.58
N SER A 45 10.14 3.09 0.37
CA SER A 45 11.46 2.92 0.97
C SER A 45 12.50 3.90 0.39
N THR A 46 12.25 4.42 -0.82
CA THR A 46 13.12 5.38 -1.51
C THR A 46 12.26 6.48 -2.17
N PRO A 47 11.69 7.40 -1.39
CA PRO A 47 10.60 8.26 -1.82
C PRO A 47 11.01 9.42 -2.76
N THR A 48 12.29 9.54 -3.11
CA THR A 48 12.84 10.69 -3.86
C THR A 48 12.15 10.92 -5.21
N ALA A 49 11.80 9.85 -5.93
CA ALA A 49 11.15 9.98 -7.24
C ALA A 49 9.71 10.47 -7.09
N ALA A 50 8.97 9.93 -6.12
CA ALA A 50 7.62 10.38 -5.79
C ALA A 50 7.60 11.85 -5.38
N ALA A 51 8.56 12.28 -4.54
CA ALA A 51 8.66 13.67 -4.09
C ALA A 51 8.82 14.64 -5.28
N ARG A 52 9.74 14.35 -6.21
CA ARG A 52 9.92 15.15 -7.43
C ARG A 52 8.65 15.24 -8.26
N ASN A 53 7.91 14.14 -8.37
CA ASN A 53 6.68 14.08 -9.16
C ASN A 53 5.54 14.88 -8.48
N VAL A 54 5.41 14.80 -7.16
CA VAL A 54 4.44 15.59 -6.39
C VAL A 54 4.69 17.07 -6.55
N ASP A 55 5.95 17.50 -6.41
CA ASP A 55 6.37 18.90 -6.59
C ASP A 55 6.09 19.38 -8.02
N ALA A 56 6.48 18.60 -9.03
CA ALA A 56 6.25 18.94 -10.44
C ALA A 56 4.75 19.07 -10.78
N ASN A 57 3.88 18.36 -10.05
CA ASN A 57 2.43 18.42 -10.23
C ASN A 57 1.73 19.43 -9.30
N SER A 58 2.47 20.13 -8.44
CA SER A 58 1.94 21.15 -7.52
C SER A 58 0.78 20.65 -6.65
N LEU A 59 0.92 19.45 -6.08
CA LEU A 59 -0.12 18.80 -5.28
C LEU A 59 0.02 19.18 -3.79
N GLY A 60 -0.62 20.26 -3.37
CA GLY A 60 -0.54 20.76 -1.98
C GLY A 60 -1.22 19.86 -0.93
N ASN A 61 -1.99 18.86 -1.36
CA ASN A 61 -2.68 17.89 -0.51
C ASN A 61 -2.00 16.51 -0.51
N ALA A 62 -0.84 16.36 -1.16
CA ALA A 62 -0.04 15.15 -1.17
C ALA A 62 1.29 15.39 -0.43
N HIS A 63 1.67 14.46 0.43
CA HIS A 63 2.90 14.48 1.21
C HIS A 63 3.66 13.18 0.97
N VAL A 64 4.97 13.28 0.81
CA VAL A 64 5.81 12.12 0.54
C VAL A 64 6.66 11.83 1.77
N SER A 65 6.70 10.56 2.17
CA SER A 65 7.50 10.13 3.32
C SER A 65 8.10 8.74 3.11
N GLU A 66 9.19 8.49 3.81
CA GLU A 66 9.79 7.16 3.86
C GLU A 66 8.97 6.25 4.77
N LEU A 67 8.70 5.03 4.28
CA LEU A 67 8.11 3.95 5.07
C LEU A 67 8.72 2.62 4.64
N TRP A 68 9.30 1.93 5.60
CA TRP A 68 9.81 0.58 5.45
C TRP A 68 8.96 -0.40 6.24
N TRP A 69 8.46 -1.45 5.59
CA TRP A 69 7.84 -2.59 6.28
C TRP A 69 8.83 -3.75 6.51
N ARG A 70 10.10 -3.59 6.14
CA ARG A 70 11.15 -4.56 6.39
C ARG A 70 11.85 -4.28 7.72
N ARG A 71 12.22 -5.32 8.45
CA ARG A 71 13.01 -5.20 9.66
C ARG A 71 14.32 -4.46 9.38
N ALA A 72 14.74 -3.59 10.29
CA ALA A 72 16.03 -2.88 10.22
C ALA A 72 17.26 -3.80 10.08
N ALA A 73 17.16 -5.05 10.53
CA ALA A 73 18.19 -6.10 10.38
C ALA A 73 18.51 -6.47 8.92
N TRP A 74 17.70 -6.04 7.94
CA TRP A 74 17.99 -6.21 6.51
C TRP A 74 18.69 -5.01 5.87
N ARG A 75 19.28 -4.13 6.64
CA ARG A 75 20.33 -3.26 6.08
C ARG A 75 21.43 -4.19 5.64
N ARG A 76 21.42 -4.51 4.33
CA ARG A 76 22.38 -5.30 3.57
C ARG A 76 23.55 -5.79 4.41
N ALA A 77 23.56 -7.07 4.75
CA ALA A 77 24.84 -7.72 4.90
C ALA A 77 25.63 -7.41 3.63
N PRO A 78 26.85 -6.87 3.71
CA PRO A 78 27.67 -6.64 2.53
C PRO A 78 27.71 -7.95 1.77
N ARG A 79 27.46 -7.94 0.46
CA ARG A 79 27.72 -9.10 -0.39
C ARG A 79 29.15 -9.48 -0.13
N LYS A 80 29.33 -10.65 0.44
CA LYS A 80 30.65 -11.27 0.54
C LYS A 80 31.08 -11.65 -0.88
N ASP A 81 31.75 -10.75 -1.57
CA ASP A 81 32.74 -11.19 -2.57
C ASP A 81 33.90 -11.71 -1.73
N GLY A 82 33.96 -13.05 -1.60
CA GLY A 82 35.01 -13.89 -1.09
C GLY A 82 36.09 -13.20 -0.25
N ASP A 83 35.89 -12.98 1.04
CA ASP A 83 36.97 -12.96 2.00
C ASP A 83 36.45 -13.36 3.40
N GLU A 84 37.07 -14.39 3.95
CA GLU A 84 36.78 -14.96 5.26
C GLU A 84 37.44 -14.10 6.33
N SER A 85 36.73 -13.23 6.96
CA SER A 85 37.06 -12.71 8.29
C SER A 85 35.78 -12.58 9.13
N GLU A 86 35.63 -13.51 10.07
CA GLU A 86 34.72 -13.40 11.19
C GLU A 86 35.07 -12.11 11.94
N SER A 87 34.31 -11.03 11.73
CA SER A 87 34.30 -9.92 12.63
C SER A 87 33.11 -10.09 13.57
N ASP A 88 33.39 -10.27 14.85
CA ASP A 88 32.44 -10.20 15.94
C ASP A 88 31.58 -8.95 15.76
N ILE A 89 30.36 -9.12 15.27
CA ILE A 89 29.35 -8.07 15.31
C ILE A 89 28.82 -8.17 16.73
N ASP A 90 29.22 -7.22 17.57
CA ASP A 90 28.58 -6.99 18.85
C ASP A 90 27.08 -6.96 18.63
N ASP A 91 26.37 -7.96 19.16
CA ASP A 91 24.93 -8.03 19.29
C ASP A 91 24.45 -6.91 20.26
N GLU A 92 24.59 -5.66 19.85
CA GLU A 92 23.73 -4.62 20.44
C GLU A 92 22.31 -5.02 20.05
N GLU A 93 21.55 -5.43 21.03
CA GLU A 93 20.14 -5.77 20.99
C GLU A 93 19.34 -4.51 20.55
N THR A 94 19.51 -4.15 19.28
CA THR A 94 18.72 -3.10 18.64
C THR A 94 17.29 -3.65 18.56
N THR A 95 16.44 -3.23 19.49
CA THR A 95 15.01 -3.53 19.50
C THR A 95 14.44 -3.19 18.12
N VAL A 96 14.09 -4.23 17.38
CA VAL A 96 13.49 -4.08 16.04
C VAL A 96 12.15 -3.38 16.23
N PRO A 97 11.91 -2.22 15.57
CA PRO A 97 10.63 -1.53 15.68
C PRO A 97 9.47 -2.44 15.30
N THR A 98 8.37 -2.37 16.05
CA THR A 98 7.13 -3.05 15.68
C THR A 98 6.49 -2.39 14.46
N ALA A 99 5.49 -3.03 13.85
CA ALA A 99 4.73 -2.41 12.77
C ALA A 99 4.04 -1.12 13.24
N GLU A 100 3.52 -1.11 14.47
CA GLU A 100 2.92 0.05 15.11
C GLU A 100 3.92 1.20 15.27
N ASP A 101 5.15 0.92 15.71
CA ASP A 101 6.20 1.94 15.82
C ASP A 101 6.60 2.51 14.47
N ALA A 102 6.67 1.65 13.44
CA ALA A 102 7.03 2.07 12.09
C ALA A 102 5.99 3.02 11.46
N VAL A 103 4.70 2.80 11.73
CA VAL A 103 3.62 3.61 11.16
C VAL A 103 3.24 4.82 12.01
N LYS A 104 3.66 4.88 13.27
CA LYS A 104 3.30 5.95 14.21
C LYS A 104 3.59 7.36 13.70
N PRO A 105 4.79 7.66 13.13
CA PRO A 105 5.06 9.00 12.57
C PRO A 105 4.13 9.31 11.38
N LEU A 106 3.85 8.33 10.53
CA LEU A 106 2.95 8.48 9.40
C LEU A 106 1.53 8.79 9.88
N LEU A 107 0.99 8.01 10.81
CA LEU A 107 -0.35 8.25 11.38
C LEU A 107 -0.45 9.61 12.05
N ALA A 108 0.59 10.04 12.78
CA ALA A 108 0.63 11.37 13.40
C ALA A 108 0.59 12.51 12.38
N SER A 109 1.06 12.28 11.15
CA SER A 109 1.01 13.26 10.05
C SER A 109 -0.37 13.35 9.37
N LEU A 110 -1.23 12.34 9.57
CA LEU A 110 -2.59 12.33 9.01
C LEU A 110 -3.53 13.26 9.82
N PRO A 111 -4.62 13.72 9.21
CA PRO A 111 -5.59 14.57 9.90
C PRO A 111 -6.08 13.97 11.22
N ASN A 112 -5.92 14.72 12.30
CA ASN A 112 -6.28 14.33 13.67
C ASN A 112 -5.54 13.10 14.22
N GLY A 113 -4.41 12.70 13.61
CA GLY A 113 -3.67 11.50 14.00
C GLY A 113 -4.45 10.18 13.85
N ARG A 114 -5.50 10.18 13.02
CA ARG A 114 -6.38 9.02 12.84
C ARG A 114 -5.96 8.15 11.66
N ALA A 115 -6.36 6.89 11.71
CA ALA A 115 -6.20 5.95 10.61
C ALA A 115 -6.77 6.52 9.29
N PRO A 116 -6.15 6.23 8.14
CA PRO A 116 -6.65 6.68 6.84
C PRO A 116 -8.00 6.03 6.50
N HIS A 117 -8.76 6.66 5.63
CA HIS A 117 -9.97 6.05 5.07
C HIS A 117 -9.64 5.01 4.00
N MET A 118 -8.50 5.21 3.33
CA MET A 118 -8.08 4.35 2.23
C MET A 118 -6.56 4.11 2.29
N ILE A 119 -6.17 2.86 2.10
CA ILE A 119 -4.79 2.46 1.84
C ILE A 119 -4.76 1.87 0.44
N ILE A 120 -3.81 2.29 -0.39
CA ILE A 120 -3.62 1.76 -1.74
C ILE A 120 -2.21 1.22 -1.88
N GLY A 121 -2.09 0.11 -2.59
CA GLY A 121 -0.82 -0.47 -2.98
C GLY A 121 -0.93 -1.07 -4.37
N SER A 122 0.03 -0.78 -5.21
CA SER A 122 0.08 -1.36 -6.55
C SER A 122 1.39 -2.06 -6.75
N ASP A 123 1.31 -3.35 -7.09
CA ASP A 123 2.49 -4.17 -7.38
C ASP A 123 3.49 -4.27 -6.21
N ILE A 124 2.97 -4.30 -4.99
CA ILE A 124 3.78 -4.39 -3.75
C ILE A 124 3.99 -5.83 -3.26
N CYS A 125 3.29 -6.80 -3.85
CA CYS A 125 3.39 -8.23 -3.52
C CYS A 125 4.16 -8.98 -4.61
N TYR A 126 5.40 -8.60 -4.90
CA TYR A 126 6.22 -9.25 -5.94
C TYR A 126 7.56 -9.72 -5.38
N SER A 127 8.05 -10.88 -5.86
CA SER A 127 9.39 -11.42 -5.61
C SER A 127 9.87 -11.31 -4.15
N GLN A 128 8.96 -11.47 -3.19
CA GLN A 128 9.24 -11.34 -1.77
C GLN A 128 8.88 -12.63 -1.03
N GLY A 129 9.62 -12.90 0.03
CA GLY A 129 9.42 -14.09 0.83
C GLY A 129 8.23 -13.95 1.81
N LYS A 130 7.91 -15.07 2.49
CA LYS A 130 6.83 -15.15 3.47
C LYS A 130 6.99 -14.11 4.60
N GLN A 131 8.23 -13.86 5.02
CA GLN A 131 8.50 -12.94 6.13
C GLN A 131 8.21 -11.48 5.74
N GLU A 132 8.60 -11.08 4.54
CA GLU A 132 8.32 -9.73 4.03
C GLU A 132 6.82 -9.49 3.85
N MET A 133 6.09 -10.51 3.41
CA MET A 133 4.64 -10.44 3.27
C MET A 133 3.94 -10.35 4.62
N GLN A 134 4.46 -11.03 5.65
CA GLN A 134 3.97 -10.86 7.02
C GLN A 134 4.19 -9.42 7.51
N MET A 135 5.40 -8.86 7.33
CA MET A 135 5.69 -7.50 7.74
C MET A 135 4.85 -6.46 7.00
N LEU A 136 4.57 -6.68 5.71
CA LEU A 136 3.66 -5.83 4.94
C LEU A 136 2.23 -5.90 5.52
N ALA A 137 1.73 -7.10 5.77
CA ALA A 137 0.39 -7.30 6.34
C ALA A 137 0.24 -6.67 7.73
N ASP A 138 1.25 -6.83 8.60
CA ASP A 138 1.29 -6.23 9.93
C ASP A 138 1.30 -4.69 9.83
N THR A 139 2.10 -4.13 8.91
CA THR A 139 2.17 -2.68 8.64
C THR A 139 0.83 -2.13 8.18
N VAL A 140 0.17 -2.82 7.23
CA VAL A 140 -1.18 -2.45 6.77
C VAL A 140 -2.18 -2.52 7.91
N SER A 141 -2.17 -3.62 8.68
CA SER A 141 -3.09 -3.80 9.81
C SER A 141 -2.92 -2.73 10.88
N ALA A 142 -1.67 -2.36 11.20
CA ALA A 142 -1.36 -1.30 12.16
C ALA A 142 -1.92 0.08 11.75
N MET A 143 -2.09 0.34 10.46
CA MET A 143 -2.71 1.56 9.95
C MET A 143 -4.24 1.49 9.82
N CYS A 144 -4.85 0.31 10.01
CA CYS A 144 -6.28 0.11 9.81
C CYS A 144 -7.09 0.32 11.08
N GLU A 145 -8.14 1.13 10.99
CA GLU A 145 -9.21 1.24 11.97
C GLU A 145 -10.45 0.47 11.46
N PRO A 146 -11.02 -0.48 12.26
CA PRO A 146 -12.22 -1.22 11.87
C PRO A 146 -13.38 -0.30 11.50
N GLY A 147 -14.08 -0.62 10.42
CA GLY A 147 -15.23 0.16 9.94
C GLY A 147 -14.87 1.50 9.27
N ARG A 148 -13.60 1.90 9.31
CA ARG A 148 -13.12 3.16 8.71
C ARG A 148 -12.22 2.93 7.50
N THR A 149 -11.20 2.11 7.67
CA THR A 149 -10.15 1.92 6.65
C THR A 149 -10.52 0.82 5.67
N VAL A 150 -10.42 1.14 4.38
CA VAL A 150 -10.46 0.15 3.30
C VAL A 150 -9.09 0.10 2.61
N VAL A 151 -8.59 -1.09 2.41
CA VAL A 151 -7.31 -1.34 1.75
C VAL A 151 -7.56 -1.86 0.33
N TYR A 152 -6.88 -1.29 -0.64
CA TYR A 152 -6.90 -1.73 -2.03
C TYR A 152 -5.48 -2.09 -2.47
N VAL A 153 -5.26 -3.36 -2.77
CA VAL A 153 -4.00 -3.84 -3.34
C VAL A 153 -4.25 -4.36 -4.73
N VAL A 154 -3.58 -3.78 -5.72
CA VAL A 154 -3.58 -4.29 -7.08
C VAL A 154 -2.37 -5.20 -7.25
N PHE A 155 -2.65 -6.41 -7.71
CA PHE A 155 -1.68 -7.44 -7.98
C PHE A 155 -1.72 -7.83 -9.45
N GLU A 156 -0.57 -8.04 -10.08
CA GLU A 156 -0.43 -8.59 -11.42
C GLU A 156 0.33 -9.91 -11.34
N ASP A 157 -0.28 -10.99 -11.80
CA ASP A 157 0.42 -12.25 -11.97
C ASP A 157 1.36 -12.14 -13.17
N ARG A 158 2.66 -12.23 -12.90
CA ARG A 158 3.71 -12.17 -13.91
C ARG A 158 4.35 -13.54 -14.18
N GLY A 159 3.67 -14.63 -13.81
CA GLY A 159 4.18 -16.00 -13.94
C GLY A 159 4.90 -16.51 -12.68
N ASP A 160 5.75 -17.46 -12.84
CA ASP A 160 6.29 -18.50 -11.95
C ASP A 160 6.46 -18.25 -10.44
N CYS A 161 6.50 -17.03 -9.93
CA CYS A 161 6.69 -16.78 -8.49
C CYS A 161 5.60 -15.91 -7.84
N CYS A 162 4.73 -15.30 -8.61
CA CYS A 162 3.85 -14.25 -8.08
C CYS A 162 2.69 -14.81 -7.24
N TRP A 163 2.10 -15.93 -7.63
CA TRP A 163 1.05 -16.58 -6.85
C TRP A 163 1.52 -17.02 -5.46
N GLY A 164 2.75 -17.50 -5.33
CA GLY A 164 3.34 -17.83 -4.03
C GLY A 164 3.40 -16.61 -3.11
N THR A 165 3.85 -15.47 -3.62
CA THR A 165 3.94 -14.22 -2.87
C THR A 165 2.56 -13.69 -2.50
N LEU A 166 1.58 -13.73 -3.42
CA LEU A 166 0.19 -13.34 -3.15
C LEU A 166 -0.42 -14.21 -2.05
N ASN A 167 -0.24 -15.54 -2.10
CA ASN A 167 -0.73 -16.46 -1.07
C ASN A 167 -0.07 -16.19 0.29
N HIS A 168 1.22 -15.84 0.32
CA HIS A 168 1.89 -15.46 1.55
C HIS A 168 1.30 -14.18 2.12
N PHE A 169 1.08 -13.15 1.29
CA PHE A 169 0.44 -11.92 1.73
C PHE A 169 -1.00 -12.16 2.20
N TRP A 170 -1.78 -12.96 1.46
CA TRP A 170 -3.15 -13.29 1.83
C TRP A 170 -3.24 -13.96 3.20
N THR A 171 -2.45 -15.01 3.40
CA THR A 171 -2.39 -15.73 4.68
C THR A 171 -1.95 -14.81 5.83
N ALA A 172 -0.94 -13.96 5.58
CA ALA A 172 -0.47 -12.99 6.55
C ALA A 172 -1.52 -11.92 6.88
N ALA A 173 -2.24 -11.43 5.87
CA ALA A 173 -3.31 -10.45 6.02
C ALA A 173 -4.46 -11.00 6.87
N GLU A 174 -4.90 -12.23 6.62
CA GLU A 174 -5.90 -12.91 7.45
C GLU A 174 -5.42 -13.04 8.91
N GLY A 175 -4.18 -13.47 9.11
CA GLY A 175 -3.55 -13.55 10.43
C GLY A 175 -3.45 -12.21 11.16
N ALA A 176 -3.29 -11.12 10.42
CA ALA A 176 -3.26 -9.75 10.92
C ALA A 176 -4.67 -9.12 11.09
N GLY A 177 -5.74 -9.90 10.88
CA GLY A 177 -7.12 -9.46 11.04
C GLY A 177 -7.68 -8.65 9.86
N LEU A 178 -7.06 -8.74 8.68
CA LEU A 178 -7.53 -8.15 7.44
C LEU A 178 -8.29 -9.19 6.61
N PHE A 179 -9.47 -8.85 6.13
CA PHE A 179 -10.36 -9.77 5.41
C PHE A 179 -10.97 -9.10 4.18
N GLY A 180 -11.15 -9.87 3.13
CA GLY A 180 -11.76 -9.41 1.89
C GLY A 180 -11.73 -10.51 0.84
N ASP A 181 -12.00 -10.14 -0.41
CA ASP A 181 -12.02 -11.06 -1.53
C ASP A 181 -11.19 -10.50 -2.71
N PRO A 182 -10.45 -11.36 -3.42
CA PRO A 182 -9.82 -10.98 -4.67
C PRO A 182 -10.89 -10.84 -5.77
N THR A 183 -10.78 -9.80 -6.56
CA THR A 183 -11.68 -9.57 -7.70
C THR A 183 -10.84 -9.34 -8.95
N PRO A 184 -11.04 -10.10 -10.06
CA PRO A 184 -10.41 -9.79 -11.32
C PRO A 184 -10.71 -8.35 -11.75
N ILE A 185 -9.68 -7.61 -12.19
CA ILE A 185 -9.85 -6.19 -12.56
C ILE A 185 -10.82 -6.04 -13.74
N GLU A 186 -10.85 -7.02 -14.62
CA GLU A 186 -11.76 -7.07 -15.78
C GLU A 186 -13.23 -7.16 -15.35
N ASP A 187 -13.52 -7.64 -14.14
CA ASP A 187 -14.88 -7.77 -13.61
C ASP A 187 -15.34 -6.52 -12.86
N ILE A 188 -14.47 -5.52 -12.69
CA ILE A 188 -14.81 -4.28 -11.99
C ILE A 188 -15.55 -3.34 -12.93
N GLU A 189 -16.77 -3.01 -12.57
CA GLU A 189 -17.56 -1.99 -13.26
C GLU A 189 -17.20 -0.58 -12.74
N ILE A 190 -16.77 0.29 -13.67
CA ILE A 190 -16.52 1.70 -13.37
C ILE A 190 -17.51 2.55 -14.17
N GLY A 191 -18.37 3.28 -13.46
CA GLY A 191 -19.36 4.16 -14.10
C GLY A 191 -20.41 3.40 -14.93
N GLY A 192 -20.78 2.17 -14.53
CA GLY A 192 -21.74 1.33 -15.23
C GLY A 192 -21.20 0.69 -16.52
N LYS A 193 -19.89 0.74 -16.73
CA LYS A 193 -19.23 0.05 -17.85
C LYS A 193 -18.25 -0.97 -17.31
N ARG A 194 -18.42 -2.22 -17.73
CA ARG A 194 -17.40 -3.25 -17.55
C ARG A 194 -16.18 -2.88 -18.37
N ARG A 195 -15.01 -2.92 -17.77
CA ARG A 195 -13.78 -2.62 -18.48
C ARG A 195 -13.43 -3.83 -19.37
N SER A 196 -13.79 -3.77 -20.65
CA SER A 196 -13.15 -4.64 -21.63
C SER A 196 -11.70 -4.18 -21.74
N GLY A 197 -10.80 -4.89 -21.08
CA GLY A 197 -9.37 -4.65 -21.24
C GLY A 197 -8.94 -4.83 -22.69
N PRO A 198 -7.84 -4.19 -23.14
CA PRO A 198 -7.22 -4.57 -24.40
C PRO A 198 -6.97 -6.07 -24.36
N GLY A 199 -7.35 -6.76 -25.41
CA GLY A 199 -7.32 -8.22 -25.50
C GLY A 199 -6.03 -8.78 -24.91
N ARG A 200 -6.14 -9.86 -24.18
CA ARG A 200 -5.06 -10.55 -23.47
C ARG A 200 -3.87 -10.76 -24.41
N HIS A 201 -2.88 -9.88 -24.31
CA HIS A 201 -1.63 -10.05 -25.04
C HIS A 201 -0.56 -10.79 -24.24
N ASN A 202 -0.80 -11.09 -22.97
CA ASN A 202 -0.07 -12.03 -22.14
C ASN A 202 -1.05 -12.61 -21.13
N ASP A 203 -0.86 -13.87 -20.73
CA ASP A 203 -1.68 -14.62 -19.76
C ASP A 203 -1.56 -14.10 -18.31
N SER A 204 -1.26 -12.81 -18.10
CA SER A 204 -1.18 -12.21 -16.78
C SER A 204 -2.56 -11.84 -16.25
N GLU A 205 -2.95 -12.45 -15.15
CA GLU A 205 -4.18 -12.11 -14.42
C GLU A 205 -3.90 -10.93 -13.49
N ARG A 206 -4.81 -9.96 -13.48
CA ARG A 206 -4.75 -8.81 -12.55
C ARG A 206 -5.89 -8.90 -11.56
N LEU A 207 -5.54 -8.84 -10.29
CA LEU A 207 -6.49 -8.93 -9.20
C LEU A 207 -6.50 -7.64 -8.38
N LEU A 208 -7.68 -7.21 -7.97
CA LEU A 208 -7.89 -6.23 -6.93
C LEU A 208 -8.25 -6.94 -5.63
N LEU A 209 -7.43 -6.78 -4.61
CA LEU A 209 -7.73 -7.19 -3.25
C LEU A 209 -8.36 -6.00 -2.52
N ARG A 210 -9.60 -6.17 -2.08
CA ARG A 210 -10.27 -5.18 -1.22
C ARG A 210 -10.36 -5.76 0.19
N LEU A 211 -9.59 -5.20 1.11
CA LEU A 211 -9.48 -5.70 2.48
C LEU A 211 -10.05 -4.68 3.47
N THR A 212 -10.60 -5.19 4.57
CA THR A 212 -11.04 -4.41 5.73
C THR A 212 -10.59 -5.10 7.01
N LYS A 213 -10.38 -4.34 8.08
CA LYS A 213 -10.04 -4.88 9.40
C LYS A 213 -11.30 -5.20 10.18
N ARG A 214 -11.36 -6.39 10.79
CA ARG A 214 -12.43 -6.74 11.74
C ARG A 214 -12.21 -6.06 13.08
N ALA A 215 -13.30 -5.71 13.75
CA ALA A 215 -13.24 -5.32 15.15
C ALA A 215 -12.76 -6.52 15.99
N ALA A 216 -11.96 -6.27 17.01
CA ALA A 216 -11.64 -7.29 17.99
C ALA A 216 -12.93 -7.71 18.69
N SER A 217 -13.20 -9.02 18.75
CA SER A 217 -14.36 -9.62 19.44
C SER A 217 -14.16 -9.60 20.94
#